data_f1d0b5e7a1e33dc7e48c552685a8ccd4
#
_entry.id   f1d0b5e7a1e33dc7e48c552685a8ccd4
#
_cell.length_a   1.000
_cell.length_b   1.000
_cell.length_c   1.000
_cell.angle_alpha   90.00
_cell.angle_beta   90.00
_cell.angle_gamma   90.00
#
_symmetry.space_group_name_H-M   'P 1'
#
loop_
_entity.id
_entity.type
_entity.pdbx_description
1 polymer ?
#
loop_
_entity_poly.entity_id
_entity_poly.type
_entity_poly.pdbx_seq_one_letter_code
_entity_poly.pdbx_strand_id
1 'polypeptide(L)'
;MRLLIILICLNLKITAKEIPYIDLAKETDRQVIVDKEKGQYLGHPTTTLLSDGKTVLCVYPKGHGKGPIVYKRSNDAGKTWSKRLETPASWTSSKEVPTLFQVTDKEGNDRIIMFSGLYPIRMAYSNDEGKSWSELKSIGEFGGIVAMGTMISVKGKPGHYRALFHDDGRFISNQSNRKKPVKFTLYSSLSVDGGMTWQKPETIYSSTEIHLCEPGSVRSPDGKQIAVLLRENSRRKNSYVIFSENEGKTWTEPSELPITLTGDRHTAKYLPDGRLFISFRCRTAIGSKLGVNNSPIPYEGDWAAWIGKYQNIVNGNPGQYVIRIADNKKSWDTTYPGVEVLKDGTILTTTYGHWQEGEQPYIILVRLKANEIDELAQKSPKLSIKSDTMHLQ
;
A
#
# COMPACT_ATOMS: atom_id res chain seq x y z
N MET A 1 -53.52 40.10 0.66
CA MET A 1 -52.08 40.22 0.91
C MET A 1 -51.43 38.93 0.44
N ARG A 2 -50.87 38.91 -0.77
CA ARG A 2 -50.21 37.70 -1.33
C ARG A 2 -48.74 37.77 -0.97
N LEU A 3 -48.26 36.75 -0.22
CA LEU A 3 -46.88 36.63 0.16
C LEU A 3 -46.11 36.07 -1.04
N LEU A 4 -45.18 36.85 -1.58
CA LEU A 4 -44.28 36.44 -2.67
C LEU A 4 -43.06 35.72 -2.04
N ILE A 5 -43.00 34.41 -2.15
CA ILE A 5 -41.83 33.64 -1.72
C ILE A 5 -40.82 33.70 -2.87
N ILE A 6 -39.75 34.47 -2.69
CA ILE A 6 -38.60 34.52 -3.61
C ILE A 6 -37.72 33.32 -3.28
N LEU A 7 -37.75 32.30 -4.15
CA LEU A 7 -36.82 31.18 -4.10
C LEU A 7 -35.45 31.64 -4.62
N ILE A 8 -34.51 31.91 -3.73
CA ILE A 8 -33.12 32.18 -4.10
C ILE A 8 -32.48 30.82 -4.42
N CYS A 9 -32.43 30.48 -5.70
CA CYS A 9 -31.57 29.37 -6.16
C CYS A 9 -30.11 29.78 -6.02
N LEU A 10 -29.44 29.38 -4.94
CA LEU A 10 -27.99 29.42 -4.86
C LEU A 10 -27.43 28.38 -5.87
N ASN A 11 -27.01 28.86 -7.02
CA ASN A 11 -26.17 28.10 -7.94
C ASN A 11 -24.80 27.91 -7.29
N LEU A 12 -24.62 26.82 -6.52
CA LEU A 12 -23.31 26.32 -6.12
C LEU A 12 -22.57 25.96 -7.40
N LYS A 13 -21.72 26.84 -7.87
CA LYS A 13 -20.73 26.50 -8.90
C LYS A 13 -19.82 25.45 -8.32
N ILE A 14 -19.98 24.20 -8.74
CA ILE A 14 -19.02 23.13 -8.48
C ILE A 14 -17.74 23.53 -9.22
N THR A 15 -16.80 24.12 -8.51
CA THR A 15 -15.49 24.45 -9.07
C THR A 15 -14.67 23.17 -9.09
N ALA A 16 -14.40 22.67 -10.29
CA ALA A 16 -13.45 21.59 -10.46
C ALA A 16 -12.09 22.03 -9.88
N LYS A 17 -11.48 21.17 -9.05
CA LYS A 17 -10.13 21.42 -8.54
C LYS A 17 -9.14 20.88 -9.55
N GLU A 18 -8.23 21.71 -9.98
CA GLU A 18 -7.13 21.33 -10.87
C GLU A 18 -5.88 20.98 -10.06
N ILE A 19 -5.28 19.83 -10.34
CA ILE A 19 -4.01 19.41 -9.74
C ILE A 19 -3.02 19.01 -10.83
N PRO A 20 -1.72 19.28 -10.67
CA PRO A 20 -0.70 18.84 -11.60
C PRO A 20 -0.66 17.30 -11.75
N TYR A 21 -0.45 16.85 -12.97
CA TYR A 21 -0.20 15.46 -13.33
C TYR A 21 1.20 15.33 -13.93
N ILE A 22 2.07 14.60 -13.26
CA ILE A 22 3.45 14.36 -13.67
C ILE A 22 3.53 12.98 -14.29
N ASP A 23 4.04 12.88 -15.51
CA ASP A 23 4.26 11.60 -16.20
C ASP A 23 5.75 11.31 -16.32
N LEU A 24 6.25 10.34 -15.55
CA LEU A 24 7.64 9.87 -15.56
C LEU A 24 7.82 8.56 -16.33
N ALA A 25 6.78 8.06 -17.01
CA ALA A 25 6.80 6.74 -17.64
C ALA A 25 7.92 6.59 -18.69
N LYS A 26 8.39 7.69 -19.28
CA LYS A 26 9.49 7.71 -20.26
C LYS A 26 10.87 7.94 -19.64
N GLU A 27 10.94 8.29 -18.36
CA GLU A 27 12.22 8.58 -17.66
C GLU A 27 12.85 7.28 -17.10
N THR A 28 13.23 6.38 -18.00
CA THR A 28 13.75 5.04 -17.65
C THR A 28 15.12 5.06 -16.98
N ASP A 29 15.88 6.14 -17.09
CA ASP A 29 17.15 6.40 -16.41
C ASP A 29 17.00 6.47 -14.88
N ARG A 30 15.79 6.75 -14.37
CA ARG A 30 15.46 6.69 -12.94
C ARG A 30 15.23 5.27 -12.43
N GLN A 31 15.14 4.30 -13.33
CA GLN A 31 14.80 2.92 -13.00
C GLN A 31 16.04 2.08 -12.72
N VAL A 32 16.02 1.34 -11.63
CA VAL A 32 17.02 0.34 -11.30
C VAL A 32 16.36 -1.03 -11.30
N ILE A 33 16.85 -1.97 -12.09
CA ILE A 33 16.36 -3.34 -12.09
C ILE A 33 16.80 -4.00 -10.77
N VAL A 34 15.82 -4.34 -9.93
CA VAL A 34 16.05 -5.08 -8.70
C VAL A 34 16.28 -6.56 -9.03
N ASP A 35 15.37 -7.15 -9.80
CA ASP A 35 15.50 -8.50 -10.31
C ASP A 35 14.68 -8.71 -11.59
N LYS A 36 15.22 -9.49 -12.51
CA LYS A 36 14.60 -9.88 -13.77
C LYS A 36 15.07 -11.29 -14.14
N GLU A 37 14.16 -12.18 -14.52
CA GLU A 37 14.47 -13.52 -14.97
C GLU A 37 13.66 -13.83 -16.22
N LYS A 38 14.32 -14.27 -17.30
CA LYS A 38 13.65 -14.55 -18.57
C LYS A 38 12.56 -15.62 -18.40
N GLY A 39 11.34 -15.30 -18.80
CA GLY A 39 10.20 -16.21 -18.76
C GLY A 39 9.59 -16.44 -17.36
N GLN A 40 10.18 -15.87 -16.31
CA GLN A 40 9.70 -16.02 -14.94
C GLN A 40 8.93 -14.79 -14.47
N TYR A 41 7.74 -15.01 -13.93
CA TYR A 41 6.98 -13.99 -13.22
C TYR A 41 7.66 -13.66 -11.89
N LEU A 42 8.05 -12.40 -11.68
CA LEU A 42 8.51 -11.86 -10.41
C LEU A 42 7.58 -10.74 -9.98
N GLY A 43 6.93 -10.87 -8.83
CA GLY A 43 5.92 -9.88 -8.45
C GLY A 43 5.77 -9.67 -6.95
N HIS A 44 4.99 -8.66 -6.59
CA HIS A 44 4.57 -8.35 -5.24
C HIS A 44 5.72 -8.13 -4.25
N PRO A 45 6.70 -7.24 -4.56
CA PRO A 45 7.81 -6.98 -3.66
C PRO A 45 7.37 -6.20 -2.42
N THR A 46 8.07 -6.44 -1.32
CA THR A 46 8.05 -5.60 -0.13
C THR A 46 9.48 -5.21 0.21
N THR A 47 9.70 -3.96 0.58
CA THR A 47 11.01 -3.43 0.99
C THR A 47 11.00 -2.98 2.43
N THR A 48 12.19 -2.89 3.03
CA THR A 48 12.44 -2.17 4.27
C THR A 48 13.83 -1.56 4.24
N LEU A 49 13.93 -0.27 4.63
CA LEU A 49 15.19 0.46 4.80
C LEU A 49 15.68 0.27 6.22
N LEU A 50 16.90 -0.21 6.39
CA LEU A 50 17.49 -0.39 7.72
C LEU A 50 17.88 0.94 8.37
N SER A 51 18.16 0.90 9.67
CA SER A 51 18.52 2.05 10.50
C SER A 51 19.80 2.78 10.06
N ASP A 52 20.68 2.08 9.30
CA ASP A 52 21.88 2.69 8.70
C ASP A 52 21.57 3.72 7.59
N GLY A 53 20.29 3.81 7.17
CA GLY A 53 19.80 4.76 6.17
C GLY A 53 20.25 4.49 4.75
N LYS A 54 20.84 3.33 4.45
CA LYS A 54 21.34 2.96 3.11
C LYS A 54 21.06 1.51 2.71
N THR A 55 20.96 0.60 3.66
CA THR A 55 20.68 -0.81 3.39
C THR A 55 19.18 -1.00 3.18
N VAL A 56 18.82 -1.53 2.01
CA VAL A 56 17.42 -1.86 1.66
C VAL A 56 17.31 -3.36 1.45
N LEU A 57 16.35 -3.99 2.14
CA LEU A 57 15.99 -5.38 1.94
C LEU A 57 14.77 -5.46 1.04
N CYS A 58 14.72 -6.48 0.19
CA CYS A 58 13.59 -6.73 -0.71
C CYS A 58 13.26 -8.22 -0.75
N VAL A 59 11.99 -8.55 -0.52
CA VAL A 59 11.45 -9.92 -0.66
C VAL A 59 10.27 -9.91 -1.63
N TYR A 60 10.13 -10.99 -2.40
CA TYR A 60 9.04 -11.17 -3.37
C TYR A 60 8.91 -12.64 -3.77
N PRO A 61 7.73 -13.12 -4.20
CA PRO A 61 7.57 -14.48 -4.68
C PRO A 61 7.97 -14.63 -6.16
N LYS A 62 8.41 -15.82 -6.53
CA LYS A 62 8.53 -16.25 -7.93
C LYS A 62 7.16 -16.69 -8.45
N GLY A 63 6.25 -15.75 -8.67
CA GLY A 63 4.90 -15.96 -9.15
C GLY A 63 3.96 -14.83 -8.74
N HIS A 64 2.71 -14.91 -9.20
CA HIS A 64 1.68 -13.92 -8.86
C HIS A 64 1.19 -14.13 -7.42
N GLY A 65 1.78 -13.39 -6.47
CA GLY A 65 1.47 -13.47 -5.04
C GLY A 65 1.95 -14.73 -4.32
N LYS A 66 2.31 -15.78 -5.01
CA LYS A 66 2.70 -17.09 -4.47
C LYS A 66 3.96 -17.66 -5.13
N GLY A 67 4.53 -18.65 -4.52
CA GLY A 67 5.75 -19.33 -5.01
C GLY A 67 6.92 -19.15 -4.05
N PRO A 68 8.10 -19.66 -4.37
CA PRO A 68 9.29 -19.47 -3.56
C PRO A 68 9.58 -18.00 -3.33
N ILE A 69 9.85 -17.62 -2.08
CA ILE A 69 10.25 -16.27 -1.72
C ILE A 69 11.71 -16.08 -2.11
N VAL A 70 11.97 -15.01 -2.85
CA VAL A 70 13.31 -14.52 -3.18
C VAL A 70 13.67 -13.40 -2.23
N TYR A 71 14.94 -13.34 -1.85
CA TYR A 71 15.51 -12.33 -1.01
C TYR A 71 16.70 -11.65 -1.67
N LYS A 72 16.70 -10.32 -1.69
CA LYS A 72 17.79 -9.48 -2.19
C LYS A 72 18.07 -8.32 -1.24
N ARG A 73 19.30 -7.81 -1.33
CA ARG A 73 19.80 -6.71 -0.49
C ARG A 73 20.52 -5.68 -1.35
N SER A 74 20.29 -4.43 -1.09
CA SER A 74 21.09 -3.30 -1.54
C SER A 74 21.82 -2.68 -0.35
N ASN A 75 23.08 -2.32 -0.49
CA ASN A 75 23.87 -1.65 0.56
C ASN A 75 24.18 -0.18 0.21
N ASP A 76 23.57 0.35 -0.84
CA ASP A 76 23.84 1.67 -1.42
C ASP A 76 22.57 2.46 -1.77
N ALA A 77 21.55 2.28 -0.93
CA ALA A 77 20.25 2.93 -1.09
C ALA A 77 19.57 2.61 -2.43
N GLY A 78 19.56 1.34 -2.83
CA GLY A 78 18.87 0.85 -4.01
C GLY A 78 19.56 1.15 -5.34
N LYS A 79 20.79 1.66 -5.36
CA LYS A 79 21.53 1.91 -6.61
C LYS A 79 21.98 0.61 -7.28
N THR A 80 22.42 -0.36 -6.46
CA THR A 80 22.76 -1.72 -6.90
C THR A 80 22.16 -2.76 -6.00
N TRP A 81 21.99 -3.99 -6.51
CA TRP A 81 21.36 -5.09 -5.78
C TRP A 81 22.24 -6.34 -5.82
N SER A 82 22.25 -7.09 -4.71
CA SER A 82 22.92 -8.37 -4.61
C SER A 82 22.39 -9.38 -5.64
N LYS A 83 23.10 -10.46 -5.86
CA LYS A 83 22.49 -11.69 -6.36
C LYS A 83 21.37 -12.11 -5.41
N ARG A 84 20.51 -13.03 -5.80
CA ARG A 84 19.53 -13.66 -4.89
C ARG A 84 20.29 -14.34 -3.76
N LEU A 85 19.90 -14.02 -2.53
CA LEU A 85 20.52 -14.56 -1.32
C LEU A 85 19.88 -15.89 -0.94
N GLU A 86 20.59 -16.69 -0.18
CA GLU A 86 20.07 -17.94 0.38
C GLU A 86 18.92 -17.67 1.33
N THR A 87 17.93 -18.56 1.32
CA THR A 87 16.72 -18.46 2.14
C THR A 87 16.45 -19.76 2.85
N PRO A 88 15.81 -19.74 4.03
CA PRO A 88 15.39 -20.96 4.73
C PRO A 88 14.51 -21.86 3.85
N ALA A 89 14.55 -23.17 4.09
CA ALA A 89 13.85 -24.16 3.27
C ALA A 89 12.33 -23.94 3.21
N SER A 90 11.72 -23.49 4.30
CA SER A 90 10.27 -23.19 4.37
C SER A 90 9.81 -22.04 3.48
N TRP A 91 10.74 -21.18 3.00
CA TRP A 91 10.41 -20.07 2.10
C TRP A 91 10.03 -20.55 0.69
N THR A 92 10.38 -21.76 0.32
CA THR A 92 10.00 -22.37 -0.97
C THR A 92 8.51 -22.68 -1.08
N SER A 93 7.80 -22.75 0.04
CA SER A 93 6.37 -23.09 0.13
C SER A 93 5.47 -21.90 0.44
N SER A 94 5.88 -20.68 0.13
CA SER A 94 5.04 -19.47 0.33
C SER A 94 3.78 -19.53 -0.54
N LYS A 95 2.64 -19.21 0.08
CA LYS A 95 1.31 -19.22 -0.57
C LYS A 95 0.80 -17.83 -0.90
N GLU A 96 1.41 -16.79 -0.34
CA GLU A 96 0.93 -15.40 -0.43
C GLU A 96 2.11 -14.43 -0.38
N VAL A 97 1.83 -13.18 -0.72
CA VAL A 97 2.77 -12.04 -0.72
C VAL A 97 3.56 -11.97 0.59
N PRO A 98 4.90 -12.01 0.56
CA PRO A 98 5.70 -11.77 1.74
C PRO A 98 5.66 -10.29 2.11
N THR A 99 5.52 -9.97 3.40
CA THR A 99 5.51 -8.59 3.90
C THR A 99 6.56 -8.39 4.98
N LEU A 100 7.42 -7.37 4.83
CA LEU A 100 8.52 -7.04 5.75
C LEU A 100 8.14 -5.90 6.68
N PHE A 101 8.51 -6.04 7.97
CA PHE A 101 8.37 -4.98 8.96
C PHE A 101 9.57 -4.97 9.91
N GLN A 102 10.02 -3.79 10.30
CA GLN A 102 10.95 -3.61 11.40
C GLN A 102 10.18 -3.44 12.69
N VAL A 103 10.64 -4.08 13.74
CA VAL A 103 10.07 -4.01 15.09
C VAL A 103 11.18 -3.86 16.11
N THR A 104 10.86 -3.22 17.23
CA THR A 104 11.73 -3.08 18.40
C THR A 104 10.96 -3.67 19.58
N ASP A 105 11.58 -4.55 20.35
CA ASP A 105 10.95 -5.07 21.56
C ASP A 105 11.00 -4.06 22.71
N LYS A 106 10.45 -4.42 23.87
CA LYS A 106 10.41 -3.52 25.04
C LYS A 106 11.79 -3.26 25.66
N GLU A 107 12.74 -4.15 25.40
CA GLU A 107 14.15 -4.03 25.82
C GLU A 107 14.97 -3.18 24.84
N GLY A 108 14.42 -2.78 23.70
CA GLY A 108 15.09 -1.98 22.68
C GLY A 108 15.85 -2.80 21.63
N ASN A 109 15.64 -4.11 21.54
CA ASN A 109 16.27 -4.94 20.52
C ASN A 109 15.48 -4.85 19.20
N ASP A 110 16.16 -4.49 18.14
CA ASP A 110 15.60 -4.42 16.81
C ASP A 110 15.58 -5.80 16.12
N ARG A 111 14.52 -6.06 15.37
CA ARG A 111 14.44 -7.22 14.47
C ARG A 111 13.60 -6.91 13.25
N ILE A 112 13.72 -7.77 12.26
CA ILE A 112 12.90 -7.70 11.05
C ILE A 112 12.00 -8.93 11.05
N ILE A 113 10.71 -8.71 10.79
CA ILE A 113 9.71 -9.76 10.69
C ILE A 113 9.24 -9.84 9.24
N MET A 114 9.07 -11.05 8.73
CA MET A 114 8.44 -11.31 7.45
C MET A 114 7.22 -12.21 7.65
N PHE A 115 6.06 -11.76 7.15
CA PHE A 115 4.86 -12.60 7.13
C PHE A 115 4.63 -13.21 5.75
N SER A 116 3.96 -14.36 5.72
CA SER A 116 3.40 -14.98 4.52
C SER A 116 2.00 -15.53 4.84
N GLY A 117 0.96 -15.03 4.11
CA GLY A 117 -0.43 -15.53 4.18
C GLY A 117 -0.52 -16.94 3.55
N LEU A 118 -1.59 -17.38 3.25
CA LEU A 118 -2.96 -17.48 3.54
C LEU A 118 -3.26 -18.11 4.92
N TYR A 119 -3.76 -19.41 4.93
CA TYR A 119 -3.97 -20.18 6.15
C TYR A 119 -2.91 -21.30 6.29
N PRO A 120 -2.30 -21.41 7.48
CA PRO A 120 -2.19 -20.38 8.51
C PRO A 120 -1.25 -19.26 8.07
N ILE A 121 -1.39 -18.05 8.65
CA ILE A 121 -0.36 -17.02 8.49
C ILE A 121 0.92 -17.51 9.13
N ARG A 122 2.03 -17.40 8.41
CA ARG A 122 3.35 -17.80 8.89
C ARG A 122 4.26 -16.59 9.00
N MET A 123 5.23 -16.66 9.88
CA MET A 123 6.20 -15.61 10.13
C MET A 123 7.61 -16.18 10.19
N ALA A 124 8.55 -15.45 9.62
CA ALA A 124 9.99 -15.58 9.84
C ALA A 124 10.54 -14.29 10.43
N TYR A 125 11.67 -14.35 11.09
CA TYR A 125 12.34 -13.16 11.64
C TYR A 125 13.85 -13.20 11.47
N SER A 126 14.47 -12.04 11.54
CA SER A 126 15.92 -11.84 11.57
C SER A 126 16.26 -10.91 12.75
N ASN A 127 17.30 -11.28 13.52
CA ASN A 127 17.85 -10.48 14.63
C ASN A 127 19.20 -9.82 14.26
N ASP A 128 19.62 -9.93 13.01
CA ASP A 128 20.94 -9.53 12.54
C ASP A 128 20.89 -8.72 11.24
N GLU A 129 19.86 -7.84 11.13
CA GLU A 129 19.67 -6.94 9.99
C GLU A 129 19.47 -7.69 8.65
N GLY A 130 18.83 -8.87 8.69
CA GLY A 130 18.55 -9.67 7.50
C GLY A 130 19.73 -10.49 6.98
N LYS A 131 20.79 -10.67 7.76
CA LYS A 131 21.92 -11.54 7.36
C LYS A 131 21.56 -13.01 7.48
N SER A 132 20.78 -13.36 8.50
CA SER A 132 20.18 -14.69 8.64
C SER A 132 18.70 -14.61 8.98
N TRP A 133 17.96 -15.67 8.71
CA TRP A 133 16.51 -15.72 8.89
C TRP A 133 16.07 -17.03 9.52
N SER A 134 15.02 -16.96 10.33
CA SER A 134 14.34 -18.14 10.83
C SER A 134 13.49 -18.80 9.75
N GLU A 135 13.11 -20.06 9.98
CA GLU A 135 12.06 -20.71 9.20
C GLU A 135 10.70 -20.00 9.34
N LEU A 136 9.87 -20.07 8.31
CA LEU A 136 8.47 -19.64 8.38
C LEU A 136 7.67 -20.60 9.26
N LYS A 137 7.18 -20.11 10.40
CA LYS A 137 6.35 -20.84 11.34
C LYS A 137 4.98 -20.20 11.46
N SER A 138 3.93 -21.02 11.68
CA SER A 138 2.58 -20.52 11.97
C SER A 138 2.60 -19.61 13.21
N ILE A 139 1.86 -18.51 13.14
CA ILE A 139 1.68 -17.58 14.26
C ILE A 139 0.35 -17.80 15.00
N GLY A 140 -0.44 -18.79 14.57
CA GLY A 140 -1.73 -19.15 15.18
C GLY A 140 -2.64 -19.89 14.20
N GLU A 141 -3.79 -20.29 14.68
CA GLU A 141 -4.81 -21.00 13.91
C GLU A 141 -5.74 -20.02 13.18
N PHE A 142 -5.15 -19.08 12.44
CA PHE A 142 -5.85 -18.10 11.61
C PHE A 142 -5.07 -17.76 10.35
N GLY A 143 -5.79 -17.30 9.35
CA GLY A 143 -5.23 -16.94 8.05
C GLY A 143 -5.77 -15.61 7.54
N GLY A 144 -5.34 -15.24 6.34
CA GLY A 144 -5.79 -14.02 5.67
C GLY A 144 -5.10 -13.78 4.36
N ILE A 145 -5.67 -12.87 3.59
CA ILE A 145 -5.20 -12.48 2.27
C ILE A 145 -4.31 -11.24 2.42
N VAL A 146 -3.16 -11.22 1.74
CA VAL A 146 -2.13 -10.16 1.85
C VAL A 146 -1.84 -9.86 3.32
N ALA A 147 -1.52 -10.89 4.05
CA ALA A 147 -1.23 -10.85 5.49
C ALA A 147 0.27 -10.65 5.75
N MET A 148 0.67 -9.80 6.65
CA MET A 148 -0.08 -8.69 7.23
C MET A 148 0.02 -7.49 6.29
N GLY A 149 -1.10 -6.86 5.92
CA GLY A 149 -1.10 -5.77 4.95
C GLY A 149 -0.35 -4.54 5.42
N THR A 150 -0.48 -4.23 6.70
CA THR A 150 0.23 -3.13 7.37
C THR A 150 0.42 -3.43 8.84
N MET A 151 1.40 -2.78 9.47
CA MET A 151 1.68 -2.90 10.89
C MET A 151 1.93 -1.53 11.50
N ILE A 152 1.44 -1.32 12.70
CA ILE A 152 1.46 -0.05 13.42
C ILE A 152 2.01 -0.28 14.82
N SER A 153 3.02 0.49 15.25
CA SER A 153 3.45 0.52 16.66
C SER A 153 2.37 1.18 17.52
N VAL A 154 2.08 0.62 18.70
CA VAL A 154 1.12 1.19 19.65
C VAL A 154 1.81 2.29 20.46
N LYS A 155 1.37 3.54 20.30
CA LYS A 155 1.96 4.70 20.97
C LYS A 155 1.92 4.57 22.48
N GLY A 156 3.04 4.85 23.13
CA GLY A 156 3.19 4.75 24.59
C GLY A 156 3.29 3.33 25.15
N LYS A 157 3.40 2.31 24.28
CA LYS A 157 3.57 0.91 24.67
C LYS A 157 4.73 0.27 23.90
N PRO A 158 5.98 0.38 24.39
CA PRO A 158 7.14 -0.24 23.76
C PRO A 158 6.91 -1.74 23.50
N GLY A 159 7.34 -2.22 22.35
CA GLY A 159 7.20 -3.62 21.96
C GLY A 159 5.77 -4.06 21.55
N HIS A 160 4.79 -3.15 21.58
CA HIS A 160 3.42 -3.47 21.15
C HIS A 160 3.19 -3.06 19.71
N TYR A 161 2.61 -3.97 18.92
CA TYR A 161 2.30 -3.75 17.51
C TYR A 161 0.91 -4.27 17.16
N ARG A 162 0.22 -3.55 16.31
CA ARG A 162 -1.05 -3.95 15.73
C ARG A 162 -0.87 -4.17 14.23
N ALA A 163 -1.16 -5.38 13.76
CA ALA A 163 -1.12 -5.72 12.35
C ALA A 163 -2.54 -5.85 11.79
N LEU A 164 -2.76 -5.35 10.57
CA LEU A 164 -4.06 -5.37 9.90
C LEU A 164 -3.97 -6.17 8.60
N PHE A 165 -5.03 -6.92 8.31
CA PHE A 165 -5.16 -7.71 7.10
C PHE A 165 -6.64 -7.92 6.77
N HIS A 166 -6.95 -8.66 5.71
CA HIS A 166 -8.32 -8.95 5.33
C HIS A 166 -8.51 -10.41 4.94
N ASP A 167 -9.75 -10.85 4.92
CA ASP A 167 -10.18 -12.10 4.31
C ASP A 167 -11.57 -11.98 3.70
N ASP A 168 -11.86 -12.77 2.67
CA ASP A 168 -13.16 -12.83 2.00
C ASP A 168 -13.92 -14.12 2.34
N GLY A 169 -13.57 -14.75 3.45
CA GLY A 169 -14.13 -15.99 3.97
C GLY A 169 -13.41 -17.25 3.52
N ARG A 170 -12.30 -17.14 2.74
CA ARG A 170 -11.58 -18.31 2.23
C ARG A 170 -10.48 -18.84 3.12
N PHE A 171 -9.82 -17.97 3.88
CA PHE A 171 -8.57 -18.33 4.53
C PHE A 171 -8.48 -17.98 6.01
N ILE A 172 -9.49 -17.36 6.59
CA ILE A 172 -9.47 -17.01 8.03
C ILE A 172 -9.34 -18.23 8.94
N SER A 173 -9.79 -19.41 8.49
CA SER A 173 -9.66 -20.68 9.20
C SER A 173 -9.42 -21.84 8.22
N ASN A 174 -9.04 -23.01 8.74
CA ASN A 174 -8.89 -24.23 7.92
C ASN A 174 -10.22 -24.79 7.39
N GLN A 175 -11.34 -24.37 7.98
CA GLN A 175 -12.70 -24.74 7.55
C GLN A 175 -13.33 -23.66 6.66
N SER A 176 -12.51 -22.77 6.09
CA SER A 176 -13.01 -21.64 5.34
C SER A 176 -13.87 -22.07 4.15
N ASN A 177 -15.06 -21.53 4.10
CA ASN A 177 -16.00 -21.73 3.02
C ASN A 177 -16.53 -20.37 2.58
N ARG A 178 -16.15 -19.93 1.38
CA ARG A 178 -16.62 -18.66 0.83
C ARG A 178 -18.12 -18.73 0.56
N LYS A 179 -18.89 -18.18 1.47
CA LYS A 179 -20.37 -18.10 1.34
C LYS A 179 -20.75 -16.99 0.36
N LYS A 180 -21.93 -17.11 -0.23
CA LYS A 180 -22.57 -16.02 -0.97
C LYS A 180 -23.70 -15.41 -0.13
N PRO A 181 -23.88 -14.07 -0.14
CA PRO A 181 -23.02 -13.06 -0.76
C PRO A 181 -21.62 -13.06 -0.15
N VAL A 182 -20.61 -12.70 -0.97
CA VAL A 182 -19.21 -12.64 -0.50
C VAL A 182 -19.07 -11.53 0.51
N LYS A 183 -18.51 -11.86 1.67
CA LYS A 183 -18.28 -10.93 2.78
C LYS A 183 -16.81 -10.66 2.94
N PHE A 184 -16.41 -9.41 2.76
CA PHE A 184 -15.05 -8.95 3.06
C PHE A 184 -14.97 -8.50 4.51
N THR A 185 -13.93 -8.93 5.21
CA THR A 185 -13.70 -8.60 6.61
C THR A 185 -12.26 -8.11 6.79
N LEU A 186 -12.13 -6.96 7.43
CA LEU A 186 -10.85 -6.44 7.91
C LEU A 186 -10.61 -6.95 9.33
N TYR A 187 -9.42 -7.42 9.57
CA TYR A 187 -8.96 -7.95 10.85
C TYR A 187 -7.80 -7.15 11.41
N SER A 188 -7.69 -7.16 12.73
CA SER A 188 -6.57 -6.65 13.48
C SER A 188 -6.07 -7.71 14.45
N SER A 189 -4.77 -7.93 14.51
CA SER A 189 -4.11 -8.77 15.51
C SER A 189 -3.10 -7.96 16.29
N LEU A 190 -2.98 -8.20 17.60
CA LEU A 190 -2.09 -7.48 18.51
C LEU A 190 -0.92 -8.38 18.93
N SER A 191 0.27 -7.82 18.88
CA SER A 191 1.47 -8.35 19.54
C SER A 191 1.87 -7.44 20.72
N VAL A 192 2.38 -8.03 21.80
CA VAL A 192 2.82 -7.30 23.01
C VAL A 192 4.26 -7.62 23.39
N ASP A 193 4.98 -8.34 22.52
CA ASP A 193 6.32 -8.88 22.77
C ASP A 193 7.30 -8.62 21.63
N GLY A 194 7.20 -7.46 20.98
CA GLY A 194 8.09 -7.10 19.88
C GLY A 194 7.77 -7.86 18.57
N GLY A 195 6.52 -8.24 18.37
CA GLY A 195 6.06 -8.89 17.14
C GLY A 195 6.32 -10.40 17.09
N MET A 196 6.75 -11.04 18.18
CA MET A 196 7.09 -12.46 18.18
C MET A 196 5.88 -13.38 18.30
N THR A 197 4.87 -12.96 19.06
CA THR A 197 3.58 -13.67 19.15
C THR A 197 2.42 -12.74 18.82
N TRP A 198 1.33 -13.30 18.32
CA TRP A 198 0.18 -12.57 17.82
C TRP A 198 -1.11 -13.13 18.41
N GLN A 199 -1.94 -12.25 18.94
CA GLN A 199 -3.24 -12.60 19.48
C GLN A 199 -4.20 -13.01 18.36
N LYS A 200 -5.27 -13.75 18.73
CA LYS A 200 -6.35 -14.08 17.81
C LYS A 200 -6.90 -12.79 17.17
N PRO A 201 -7.10 -12.77 15.85
CA PRO A 201 -7.58 -11.58 15.16
C PRO A 201 -8.98 -11.15 15.60
N GLU A 202 -9.15 -9.84 15.74
CA GLU A 202 -10.43 -9.17 15.98
C GLU A 202 -10.94 -8.57 14.68
N THR A 203 -12.26 -8.65 14.44
CA THR A 203 -12.91 -7.97 13.32
C THR A 203 -13.00 -6.47 13.59
N ILE A 204 -12.52 -5.64 12.65
CA ILE A 204 -12.63 -4.18 12.73
C ILE A 204 -13.66 -3.61 11.76
N TYR A 205 -13.94 -4.28 10.67
CA TYR A 205 -15.00 -3.94 9.72
C TYR A 205 -15.40 -5.16 8.90
N SER A 206 -16.67 -5.25 8.50
CA SER A 206 -17.14 -6.37 7.69
C SER A 206 -18.36 -5.99 6.86
N SER A 207 -18.34 -6.28 5.56
CA SER A 207 -19.44 -5.94 4.66
C SER A 207 -19.58 -6.91 3.49
N THR A 208 -20.82 -7.09 3.03
CA THR A 208 -21.16 -7.77 1.77
C THR A 208 -21.37 -6.80 0.61
N GLU A 209 -21.42 -5.50 0.90
CA GLU A 209 -21.69 -4.43 -0.08
C GLU A 209 -20.41 -3.71 -0.48
N ILE A 210 -19.60 -3.33 0.49
CA ILE A 210 -18.34 -2.62 0.29
C ILE A 210 -17.20 -3.58 0.61
N HIS A 211 -16.45 -3.99 -0.39
CA HIS A 211 -15.43 -5.02 -0.29
C HIS A 211 -14.05 -4.42 0.04
N LEU A 212 -13.85 -3.99 1.29
CA LEU A 212 -12.60 -3.37 1.73
C LEU A 212 -11.50 -4.40 1.98
N CYS A 213 -10.31 -4.12 1.47
CA CYS A 213 -9.15 -5.01 1.55
C CYS A 213 -7.81 -4.26 1.45
N GLU A 214 -6.71 -4.99 1.56
CA GLU A 214 -5.33 -4.51 1.38
C GLU A 214 -5.01 -3.24 2.20
N PRO A 215 -5.13 -3.28 3.54
CA PRO A 215 -4.94 -2.11 4.38
C PRO A 215 -3.52 -1.54 4.29
N GLY A 216 -3.41 -0.22 4.13
CA GLY A 216 -2.17 0.56 4.22
C GLY A 216 -2.33 1.68 5.23
N SER A 217 -1.56 1.67 6.32
CA SER A 217 -1.73 2.62 7.41
C SER A 217 -0.74 3.77 7.38
N VAL A 218 -1.18 4.90 7.89
CA VAL A 218 -0.34 6.06 8.18
C VAL A 218 -0.82 6.76 9.46
N ARG A 219 0.11 7.17 10.31
CA ARG A 219 -0.21 7.93 11.53
C ARG A 219 -0.18 9.43 11.22
N SER A 220 -1.09 10.20 11.82
CA SER A 220 -1.09 11.67 11.72
C SER A 220 0.22 12.29 12.24
N PRO A 221 0.63 13.47 11.75
CA PRO A 221 1.88 14.12 12.18
C PRO A 221 1.96 14.41 13.69
N ASP A 222 0.82 14.69 14.33
CA ASP A 222 0.74 14.88 15.79
C ASP A 222 0.70 13.56 16.58
N GLY A 223 0.64 12.44 15.85
CA GLY A 223 0.64 11.10 16.42
C GLY A 223 -0.65 10.67 17.10
N LYS A 224 -1.75 11.42 16.96
CA LYS A 224 -3.01 11.15 17.68
C LYS A 224 -3.99 10.29 16.90
N GLN A 225 -3.91 10.27 15.59
CA GLN A 225 -4.83 9.55 14.72
C GLN A 225 -4.07 8.59 13.80
N ILE A 226 -4.69 7.46 13.49
CA ILE A 226 -4.22 6.51 12.49
C ILE A 226 -5.25 6.50 11.36
N ALA A 227 -4.81 6.72 10.13
CA ALA A 227 -5.60 6.48 8.93
C ALA A 227 -5.20 5.14 8.32
N VAL A 228 -6.18 4.36 7.84
CA VAL A 228 -5.96 3.14 7.06
C VAL A 228 -6.64 3.29 5.72
N LEU A 229 -5.83 3.36 4.67
CA LEU A 229 -6.29 3.42 3.30
C LEU A 229 -6.59 2.00 2.81
N LEU A 230 -7.70 1.83 2.09
CA LEU A 230 -8.29 0.54 1.77
C LEU A 230 -8.71 0.50 0.31
N ARG A 231 -8.29 -0.54 -0.39
CA ARG A 231 -8.83 -0.89 -1.70
C ARG A 231 -10.29 -1.27 -1.58
N GLU A 232 -11.14 -0.80 -2.50
CA GLU A 232 -12.49 -1.34 -2.73
C GLU A 232 -12.42 -2.38 -3.85
N ASN A 233 -12.57 -3.66 -3.48
CA ASN A 233 -12.30 -4.78 -4.39
C ASN A 233 -13.38 -5.00 -5.45
N SER A 234 -14.61 -4.57 -5.22
CA SER A 234 -15.71 -4.71 -6.20
C SER A 234 -15.59 -3.72 -7.36
N ARG A 235 -14.79 -2.67 -7.23
CA ARG A 235 -14.59 -1.62 -8.21
C ARG A 235 -15.85 -0.81 -8.54
N ARG A 236 -16.81 -0.78 -7.63
CA ARG A 236 -18.03 0.01 -7.79
C ARG A 236 -17.91 1.40 -7.18
N LYS A 237 -16.91 1.59 -6.33
CA LYS A 237 -16.64 2.80 -5.57
C LYS A 237 -15.14 3.12 -5.58
N ASN A 238 -14.78 4.32 -5.18
CA ASN A 238 -13.40 4.68 -4.92
C ASN A 238 -12.79 3.83 -3.80
N SER A 239 -11.49 3.98 -3.56
CA SER A 239 -10.85 3.48 -2.35
C SER A 239 -11.42 4.18 -1.11
N TYR A 240 -11.25 3.57 0.04
CA TYR A 240 -11.81 4.06 1.31
C TYR A 240 -10.72 4.35 2.33
N VAL A 241 -11.07 5.09 3.35
CA VAL A 241 -10.26 5.31 4.55
C VAL A 241 -11.12 5.11 5.81
N ILE A 242 -10.50 4.53 6.83
CA ILE A 242 -11.02 4.48 8.21
C ILE A 242 -9.99 5.12 9.13
N PHE A 243 -10.46 5.71 10.24
CA PHE A 243 -9.61 6.39 11.21
C PHE A 243 -9.77 5.79 12.60
N SER A 244 -8.67 5.84 13.38
CA SER A 244 -8.68 5.50 14.81
C SER A 244 -7.93 6.56 15.60
N GLU A 245 -8.49 7.00 16.73
CA GLU A 245 -7.88 7.97 17.67
C GLU A 245 -7.44 7.31 18.97
N ASN A 246 -7.56 5.99 19.08
CA ASN A 246 -7.29 5.23 20.29
C ASN A 246 -6.44 3.97 20.05
N GLU A 247 -5.44 4.10 19.16
CA GLU A 247 -4.47 3.05 18.82
C GLU A 247 -5.12 1.78 18.25
N GLY A 248 -6.14 1.98 17.40
CA GLY A 248 -6.81 0.90 16.69
C GLY A 248 -7.78 0.07 17.53
N LYS A 249 -8.20 0.55 18.71
CA LYS A 249 -9.23 -0.12 19.52
C LYS A 249 -10.62 0.06 18.91
N THR A 250 -10.90 1.24 18.36
CA THR A 250 -12.12 1.54 17.61
C THR A 250 -11.79 2.29 16.33
N TRP A 251 -12.66 2.20 15.34
CA TRP A 251 -12.51 2.78 14.02
C TRP A 251 -13.78 3.52 13.60
N THR A 252 -13.62 4.56 12.78
CA THR A 252 -14.75 5.24 12.16
C THR A 252 -15.40 4.35 11.11
N GLU A 253 -16.63 4.71 10.71
CA GLU A 253 -17.21 4.19 9.48
C GLU A 253 -16.31 4.56 8.29
N PRO A 254 -16.25 3.69 7.24
CA PRO A 254 -15.46 3.94 6.07
C PRO A 254 -15.97 5.15 5.27
N SER A 255 -15.06 6.03 4.85
CA SER A 255 -15.34 7.14 3.95
C SER A 255 -14.55 7.01 2.64
N GLU A 256 -15.13 7.42 1.52
CA GLU A 256 -14.46 7.33 0.22
C GLU A 256 -13.29 8.30 0.12
N LEU A 257 -12.19 7.83 -0.47
CA LEU A 257 -11.04 8.64 -0.85
C LEU A 257 -11.31 9.36 -2.19
N PRO A 258 -10.60 10.46 -2.45
CA PRO A 258 -10.68 11.12 -3.76
C PRO A 258 -10.17 10.18 -4.87
N ILE A 259 -10.67 10.38 -6.09
CA ILE A 259 -10.28 9.59 -7.25
C ILE A 259 -8.75 9.57 -7.48
N THR A 260 -8.06 10.65 -7.14
CA THR A 260 -6.61 10.80 -7.25
C THR A 260 -5.81 9.91 -6.29
N LEU A 261 -6.46 9.36 -5.28
CA LEU A 261 -5.90 8.43 -4.31
C LEU A 261 -6.66 7.09 -4.32
N THR A 262 -7.37 6.80 -5.43
CA THR A 262 -8.10 5.56 -5.62
C THR A 262 -7.24 4.53 -6.31
N GLY A 263 -7.10 3.36 -5.69
CA GLY A 263 -6.27 2.28 -6.22
C GLY A 263 -6.08 1.12 -5.25
N ASP A 264 -5.01 0.38 -5.46
CA ASP A 264 -4.70 -0.84 -4.75
C ASP A 264 -3.39 -0.73 -3.99
N ARG A 265 -3.34 -1.35 -2.81
CA ARG A 265 -2.10 -1.54 -2.04
C ARG A 265 -1.35 -0.22 -1.77
N HIS A 266 -1.99 0.71 -1.12
CA HIS A 266 -1.39 1.99 -0.74
C HIS A 266 -0.25 1.80 0.24
N THR A 267 0.92 2.33 -0.09
CA THR A 267 2.09 2.37 0.81
C THR A 267 2.53 3.82 0.98
N ALA A 268 2.42 4.32 2.21
CA ALA A 268 2.62 5.72 2.56
C ALA A 268 3.90 5.93 3.39
N LYS A 269 4.65 6.97 3.08
CA LYS A 269 5.77 7.48 3.90
C LYS A 269 5.76 8.99 3.94
N TYR A 270 6.15 9.56 5.08
CA TYR A 270 6.38 10.98 5.21
C TYR A 270 7.68 11.39 4.54
N LEU A 271 7.62 12.52 3.85
CA LEU A 271 8.78 13.26 3.38
C LEU A 271 9.32 14.16 4.52
N PRO A 272 10.57 14.61 4.46
CA PRO A 272 11.15 15.49 5.50
C PRO A 272 10.39 16.81 5.70
N ASP A 273 9.66 17.28 4.70
CA ASP A 273 8.82 18.48 4.74
C ASP A 273 7.41 18.25 5.35
N GLY A 274 7.12 17.03 5.82
CA GLY A 274 5.85 16.65 6.43
C GLY A 274 4.73 16.30 5.45
N ARG A 275 5.00 16.32 4.14
CA ARG A 275 4.09 15.76 3.15
C ARG A 275 4.16 14.24 3.14
N LEU A 276 3.12 13.61 2.61
CA LEU A 276 3.06 12.18 2.33
C LEU A 276 3.35 11.91 0.86
N PHE A 277 4.20 10.94 0.61
CA PHE A 277 4.29 10.22 -0.64
C PHE A 277 3.55 8.89 -0.48
N ILE A 278 2.51 8.65 -1.28
CA ILE A 278 1.72 7.43 -1.25
C ILE A 278 1.80 6.78 -2.62
N SER A 279 2.43 5.61 -2.70
CA SER A 279 2.51 4.82 -3.92
C SER A 279 1.44 3.74 -3.95
N PHE A 280 0.88 3.47 -5.14
CA PHE A 280 -0.21 2.50 -5.31
C PHE A 280 -0.36 2.11 -6.79
N ARG A 281 -1.08 1.02 -7.08
CA ARG A 281 -1.59 0.74 -8.41
C ARG A 281 -2.81 1.60 -8.66
N CYS A 282 -2.78 2.44 -9.68
CA CYS A 282 -3.94 3.25 -10.02
C CYS A 282 -5.07 2.37 -10.55
N ARG A 283 -6.19 2.34 -9.87
CA ARG A 283 -7.41 1.64 -10.27
C ARG A 283 -8.62 2.41 -9.80
N THR A 284 -9.28 3.10 -10.71
CA THR A 284 -10.48 3.89 -10.41
C THR A 284 -11.74 3.06 -10.57
N ALA A 285 -12.79 3.38 -9.80
CA ALA A 285 -14.06 2.66 -9.82
C ALA A 285 -14.85 2.94 -11.08
N ILE A 286 -14.96 4.19 -11.46
CA ILE A 286 -15.82 4.64 -12.55
C ILE A 286 -15.12 4.44 -13.88
N GLY A 287 -15.70 3.58 -14.72
CA GLY A 287 -15.18 3.31 -16.05
C GLY A 287 -14.01 2.33 -16.10
N SER A 288 -13.61 1.74 -14.98
CA SER A 288 -12.47 0.83 -14.89
C SER A 288 -12.75 -0.57 -15.44
N LYS A 289 -13.49 -0.69 -16.53
CA LYS A 289 -13.35 -1.86 -17.39
C LYS A 289 -12.02 -1.71 -18.11
N LEU A 290 -11.23 -2.73 -18.05
CA LEU A 290 -9.97 -2.84 -18.77
C LEU A 290 -10.05 -2.27 -20.17
N GLY A 291 -9.07 -1.45 -20.51
CA GLY A 291 -9.02 -0.79 -21.81
C GLY A 291 -10.00 0.37 -21.95
N VAL A 292 -10.40 1.01 -20.89
CA VAL A 292 -11.48 1.98 -20.91
C VAL A 292 -10.98 3.39 -21.21
N ASN A 293 -11.43 3.88 -22.35
CA ASN A 293 -11.33 5.27 -22.76
C ASN A 293 -12.15 6.27 -21.91
N ASN A 294 -12.77 5.82 -20.82
CA ASN A 294 -13.69 6.61 -20.01
C ASN A 294 -13.21 6.90 -18.58
N SER A 295 -12.02 6.44 -18.17
CA SER A 295 -11.45 6.87 -16.90
C SER A 295 -10.99 8.32 -17.02
N PRO A 296 -11.36 9.21 -16.09
CA PRO A 296 -10.83 10.58 -16.07
C PRO A 296 -9.34 10.62 -15.71
N ILE A 297 -8.78 9.47 -15.33
CA ILE A 297 -7.38 9.31 -14.92
C ILE A 297 -6.58 8.67 -16.08
N PRO A 298 -5.64 9.39 -16.69
CA PRO A 298 -4.93 8.91 -17.89
C PRO A 298 -3.91 7.78 -17.63
N TYR A 299 -3.65 7.44 -16.36
CA TYR A 299 -2.71 6.40 -15.93
C TYR A 299 -3.43 5.22 -15.23
N GLU A 300 -4.68 4.95 -15.61
CA GLU A 300 -5.42 3.78 -15.13
C GLU A 300 -4.69 2.47 -15.45
N GLY A 301 -4.48 1.63 -14.42
CA GLY A 301 -3.77 0.36 -14.55
C GLY A 301 -2.26 0.45 -14.34
N ASP A 302 -1.71 1.64 -14.14
CA ASP A 302 -0.28 1.90 -14.02
C ASP A 302 0.19 2.03 -12.56
N TRP A 303 1.51 2.11 -12.43
CA TRP A 303 2.15 2.47 -11.17
C TRP A 303 2.11 3.97 -10.95
N ALA A 304 1.42 4.36 -9.89
CA ALA A 304 1.20 5.75 -9.56
C ALA A 304 1.68 6.12 -8.15
N ALA A 305 1.81 7.42 -7.92
CA ALA A 305 1.93 7.99 -6.60
C ALA A 305 1.09 9.27 -6.46
N TRP A 306 0.76 9.57 -5.22
CA TRP A 306 0.08 10.78 -4.79
C TRP A 306 0.95 11.53 -3.80
N ILE A 307 0.98 12.86 -3.89
CA ILE A 307 1.64 13.73 -2.90
C ILE A 307 0.63 14.72 -2.33
N GLY A 308 0.65 14.83 -1.00
CA GLY A 308 -0.21 15.74 -0.25
C GLY A 308 0.07 15.71 1.24
N LYS A 309 -0.74 16.41 2.01
CA LYS A 309 -0.68 16.42 3.46
C LYS A 309 -1.67 15.40 4.04
N TYR A 310 -1.41 14.91 5.25
CA TYR A 310 -2.35 14.05 5.98
C TYR A 310 -3.77 14.65 6.03
N GLN A 311 -3.87 15.97 6.21
CA GLN A 311 -5.16 16.67 6.24
C GLN A 311 -5.94 16.57 4.90
N ASN A 312 -5.26 16.36 3.78
CA ASN A 312 -5.97 16.11 2.51
C ASN A 312 -6.73 14.78 2.54
N ILE A 313 -6.16 13.74 3.20
CA ILE A 313 -6.85 12.46 3.39
C ILE A 313 -8.06 12.64 4.29
N VAL A 314 -7.90 13.32 5.43
CA VAL A 314 -8.99 13.59 6.39
C VAL A 314 -10.15 14.32 5.73
N ASN A 315 -9.84 15.29 4.87
CA ASN A 315 -10.85 16.17 4.22
C ASN A 315 -11.35 15.61 2.87
N GLY A 316 -10.90 14.43 2.42
CA GLY A 316 -11.25 13.91 1.10
C GLY A 316 -10.74 14.77 -0.07
N ASN A 317 -9.67 15.54 0.12
CA ASN A 317 -9.11 16.42 -0.89
C ASN A 317 -8.18 15.68 -1.86
N PRO A 318 -8.10 16.07 -3.15
CA PRO A 318 -7.32 15.36 -4.17
C PRO A 318 -5.80 15.43 -4.00
N GLY A 319 -5.27 16.11 -2.97
CA GLY A 319 -3.84 16.27 -2.75
C GLY A 319 -3.26 17.48 -3.48
N GLN A 320 -1.93 17.49 -3.61
CA GLN A 320 -1.20 18.55 -4.30
C GLN A 320 -0.96 18.20 -5.77
N TYR A 321 -0.54 16.96 -6.05
CA TYR A 321 -0.36 16.43 -7.41
C TYR A 321 -0.28 14.91 -7.42
N VAL A 322 -0.38 14.33 -8.60
CA VAL A 322 -0.25 12.90 -8.85
C VAL A 322 0.88 12.64 -9.85
N ILE A 323 1.47 11.46 -9.74
CA ILE A 323 2.60 11.03 -10.54
C ILE A 323 2.28 9.67 -11.17
N ARG A 324 2.43 9.54 -12.47
CA ARG A 324 2.59 8.26 -13.14
C ARG A 324 4.06 7.89 -13.09
N ILE A 325 4.42 6.88 -12.29
CA ILE A 325 5.84 6.51 -12.10
C ILE A 325 6.34 5.67 -13.26
N ALA A 326 5.55 4.68 -13.68
CA ALA A 326 5.87 3.84 -14.83
C ALA A 326 4.61 3.30 -15.49
N ASP A 327 4.72 3.08 -16.81
CA ASP A 327 3.67 2.54 -17.69
C ASP A 327 3.71 1.01 -17.67
N ASN A 328 2.62 0.39 -17.25
CA ASN A 328 2.45 -1.05 -17.25
C ASN A 328 1.85 -1.53 -18.56
N LYS A 329 2.60 -2.31 -19.34
CA LYS A 329 2.23 -2.75 -20.70
C LYS A 329 1.15 -3.84 -20.74
N LYS A 330 0.74 -4.40 -19.61
CA LYS A 330 -0.23 -5.49 -19.57
C LYS A 330 -1.30 -5.25 -18.53
N SER A 331 -2.42 -4.67 -18.97
CA SER A 331 -3.61 -4.53 -18.12
C SER A 331 -3.30 -3.79 -16.80
N TRP A 332 -3.72 -4.31 -15.65
CA TRP A 332 -3.45 -3.79 -14.30
C TRP A 332 -2.55 -4.72 -13.49
N ASP A 333 -1.85 -5.68 -14.11
CA ASP A 333 -1.00 -6.62 -13.40
C ASP A 333 0.34 -5.97 -13.02
N THR A 334 0.30 -5.09 -12.05
CA THR A 334 1.43 -4.32 -11.54
C THR A 334 1.18 -3.90 -10.09
N THR A 335 2.17 -3.36 -9.48
CA THR A 335 2.21 -2.49 -8.30
C THR A 335 1.63 -3.08 -7.02
N TYR A 336 2.53 -3.62 -6.21
CA TYR A 336 2.46 -3.76 -4.77
C TYR A 336 3.72 -3.07 -4.25
N PRO A 337 3.67 -1.75 -3.94
CA PRO A 337 4.88 -0.98 -3.80
C PRO A 337 5.51 -1.07 -2.42
N GLY A 338 6.85 -1.21 -2.39
CA GLY A 338 7.67 -0.77 -1.28
C GLY A 338 7.96 0.72 -1.41
N VAL A 339 7.98 1.45 -0.31
CA VAL A 339 8.35 2.87 -0.27
C VAL A 339 9.26 3.12 0.91
N GLU A 340 10.43 3.68 0.65
CA GLU A 340 11.38 4.13 1.65
C GLU A 340 11.79 5.58 1.37
N VAL A 341 12.08 6.34 2.42
CA VAL A 341 12.53 7.72 2.31
C VAL A 341 13.85 7.87 3.04
N LEU A 342 14.89 8.31 2.33
CA LEU A 342 16.20 8.56 2.89
C LEU A 342 16.21 9.86 3.67
N LYS A 343 17.22 10.06 4.54
CA LYS A 343 17.38 11.28 5.34
C LYS A 343 17.52 12.56 4.50
N ASP A 344 18.05 12.45 3.27
CA ASP A 344 18.17 13.55 2.33
C ASP A 344 16.87 13.83 1.52
N GLY A 345 15.79 13.14 1.85
CA GLY A 345 14.50 13.25 1.17
C GLY A 345 14.40 12.45 -0.14
N THR A 346 15.43 11.67 -0.50
CA THR A 346 15.32 10.77 -1.66
C THR A 346 14.29 9.67 -1.37
N ILE A 347 13.33 9.53 -2.24
CA ILE A 347 12.29 8.51 -2.21
C ILE A 347 12.79 7.31 -3.00
N LEU A 348 12.74 6.14 -2.40
CA LEU A 348 12.97 4.85 -3.03
C LEU A 348 11.64 4.14 -3.13
N THR A 349 11.10 3.98 -4.31
CA THR A 349 9.85 3.24 -4.48
C THR A 349 10.08 2.06 -5.40
N THR A 350 9.63 0.87 -4.99
CA THR A 350 9.96 -0.42 -5.62
C THR A 350 8.70 -1.18 -5.92
N THR A 351 8.55 -1.69 -7.12
CA THR A 351 7.44 -2.57 -7.44
C THR A 351 7.72 -3.48 -8.65
N TYR A 352 6.73 -4.31 -9.00
CA TYR A 352 6.73 -5.14 -10.18
C TYR A 352 5.75 -4.63 -11.23
N GLY A 353 5.97 -5.03 -12.46
CA GLY A 353 5.05 -4.78 -13.57
C GLY A 353 5.58 -5.33 -14.88
N HIS A 354 4.73 -5.30 -15.89
CA HIS A 354 5.08 -5.61 -17.26
C HIS A 354 5.64 -4.34 -17.92
N TRP A 355 6.93 -4.07 -17.68
CA TRP A 355 7.57 -2.83 -18.14
C TRP A 355 7.94 -2.84 -19.63
N GLN A 356 7.97 -4.02 -20.23
CA GLN A 356 8.22 -4.23 -21.65
C GLN A 356 7.18 -5.18 -22.24
N GLU A 357 6.77 -4.91 -23.48
CA GLU A 357 5.79 -5.75 -24.16
C GLU A 357 6.31 -7.18 -24.37
N GLY A 358 5.44 -8.17 -24.13
CA GLY A 358 5.75 -9.59 -24.30
C GLY A 358 6.63 -10.20 -23.20
N GLU A 359 7.12 -9.42 -22.23
CA GLU A 359 7.91 -9.92 -21.12
C GLU A 359 7.05 -10.27 -19.90
N GLN A 360 7.53 -11.24 -19.11
CA GLN A 360 7.00 -11.48 -17.77
C GLN A 360 7.31 -10.27 -16.87
N PRO A 361 6.48 -10.01 -15.84
CA PRO A 361 6.73 -8.89 -14.95
C PRO A 361 8.00 -9.11 -14.16
N TYR A 362 8.70 -8.02 -13.91
CA TYR A 362 9.92 -7.99 -13.13
C TYR A 362 9.96 -6.78 -12.20
N ILE A 363 10.92 -6.77 -11.28
CA ILE A 363 10.96 -5.80 -10.19
C ILE A 363 11.94 -4.68 -10.52
N ILE A 364 11.45 -3.45 -10.45
CA ILE A 364 12.27 -2.23 -10.55
C ILE A 364 12.12 -1.38 -9.30
N LEU A 365 13.14 -0.59 -9.03
CA LEU A 365 13.13 0.52 -8.08
C LEU A 365 13.27 1.82 -8.86
N VAL A 366 12.48 2.82 -8.48
CA VAL A 366 12.59 4.19 -9.00
C VAL A 366 13.04 5.11 -7.88
N ARG A 367 14.00 5.98 -8.19
CA ARG A 367 14.55 6.98 -7.28
C ARG A 367 13.99 8.36 -7.64
N LEU A 368 13.39 9.05 -6.67
CA LEU A 368 12.79 10.36 -6.86
C LEU A 368 13.28 11.32 -5.78
N LYS A 369 13.32 12.61 -6.08
CA LYS A 369 13.53 13.67 -5.09
C LYS A 369 12.32 14.59 -5.06
N ALA A 370 11.84 14.93 -3.87
CA ALA A 370 10.64 15.73 -3.70
C ALA A 370 10.76 17.11 -4.39
N ASN A 371 11.90 17.77 -4.29
CA ASN A 371 12.14 19.08 -4.95
C ASN A 371 12.11 18.99 -6.48
N GLU A 372 12.68 17.94 -7.08
CA GLU A 372 12.59 17.73 -8.55
C GLU A 372 11.15 17.54 -9.00
N ILE A 373 10.38 16.75 -8.21
CA ILE A 373 8.97 16.53 -8.49
C ILE A 373 8.16 17.83 -8.35
N ASP A 374 8.47 18.67 -7.37
CA ASP A 374 7.84 19.97 -7.20
C ASP A 374 8.10 20.90 -8.41
N GLU A 375 9.31 20.89 -8.94
CA GLU A 375 9.67 21.66 -10.16
C GLU A 375 8.92 21.12 -11.40
N LEU A 376 8.81 19.81 -11.54
CA LEU A 376 8.04 19.18 -12.61
C LEU A 376 6.54 19.52 -12.50
N ALA A 377 6.00 19.52 -11.29
CA ALA A 377 4.58 19.84 -11.05
C ALA A 377 4.20 21.23 -11.54
N GLN A 378 5.10 22.23 -11.44
CA GLN A 378 4.87 23.59 -11.93
C GLN A 378 4.69 23.68 -13.45
N LYS A 379 5.30 22.76 -14.19
CA LYS A 379 5.31 22.71 -15.66
C LYS A 379 4.38 21.66 -16.24
N SER A 380 3.81 20.81 -15.40
CA SER A 380 2.99 19.67 -15.80
C SER A 380 1.55 20.07 -16.15
N PRO A 381 0.89 19.33 -17.05
CA PRO A 381 -0.52 19.51 -17.32
C PRO A 381 -1.32 19.27 -16.04
N LYS A 382 -2.52 19.84 -15.98
CA LYS A 382 -3.41 19.70 -14.83
C LYS A 382 -4.57 18.76 -15.12
N LEU A 383 -4.89 17.93 -14.15
CA LEU A 383 -6.12 17.13 -14.14
C LEU A 383 -7.24 17.97 -13.52
N SER A 384 -8.35 18.05 -14.23
CA SER A 384 -9.57 18.68 -13.71
C SER A 384 -10.38 17.64 -12.94
N ILE A 385 -10.34 17.73 -11.61
CA ILE A 385 -11.06 16.83 -10.71
C ILE A 385 -12.39 17.48 -10.33
N LYS A 386 -13.50 16.97 -10.82
CA LYS A 386 -14.82 17.34 -10.36
C LYS A 386 -14.99 16.80 -8.94
N SER A 387 -15.37 17.66 -8.01
CA SER A 387 -15.78 17.21 -6.67
C SER A 387 -17.10 16.47 -6.85
N ASP A 388 -17.09 15.15 -6.81
CA ASP A 388 -18.31 14.39 -6.61
C ASP A 388 -18.83 14.77 -5.23
N THR A 389 -19.95 15.46 -5.22
CA THR A 389 -20.67 15.94 -4.06
C THR A 389 -20.90 14.80 -3.09
N MET A 390 -20.43 14.98 -1.85
CA MET A 390 -20.95 14.23 -0.71
C MET A 390 -22.48 14.32 -0.73
N HIS A 391 -23.14 13.19 -0.89
CA HIS A 391 -24.52 13.06 -0.46
C HIS A 391 -24.53 12.89 1.05
N LEU A 392 -24.70 14.03 1.76
CA LEU A 392 -25.26 14.03 3.08
C LEU A 392 -26.76 13.77 2.92
N GLN A 393 -27.20 12.59 3.28
CA GLN A 393 -28.55 12.28 3.76
C GLN A 393 -28.44 11.49 5.04
#